data_c9ff552f89ad0c10ef25fff88be6a0f6
#
_entry.id   c9ff552f89ad0c10ef25fff88be6a0f6
#
_cell.length_a   1.000
_cell.length_b   1.000
_cell.length_c   1.000
_cell.angle_alpha   90.00
_cell.angle_beta   90.00
_cell.angle_gamma   90.00
#
_symmetry.space_group_name_H-M   'P 1'
#
loop_
_entity.id
_entity.type
_entity.pdbx_description
1 polymer ?
#
loop_
_entity_poly.entity_id
_entity_poly.type
_entity_poly.pdbx_seq_one_letter_code
_entity_poly.pdbx_strand_id
1 'polypeptide(L)'
;EDCYRGMFRDCSALTKAPELPATTMAEACYDGMFYGCSSLTEAPALPAEELAEFCYAYMFRDCYSLTASPVLPAPKLTRSCYMRMFYDCRELKKITMLATIDSISSQYGYFTDWTKGINGEGVLVMRRGSEINLGLIPYRWTVEYIDVE
;
A
#
# COMPACT_ATOMS: atom_id res chain seq x y z
N GLU A 1 -3.75 18.41 -6.59
CA GLU A 1 -4.92 17.71 -6.05
C GLU A 1 -5.48 16.77 -7.12
N ASP A 2 -5.80 15.52 -6.77
CA ASP A 2 -6.50 14.53 -7.60
C ASP A 2 -5.95 14.25 -9.02
N CYS A 3 -4.68 14.57 -9.32
CA CYS A 3 -4.15 14.56 -10.71
C CYS A 3 -4.34 13.23 -11.45
N TYR A 4 -4.17 12.09 -10.75
CA TYR A 4 -4.23 10.75 -11.34
C TYR A 4 -5.21 9.84 -10.60
N ARG A 5 -6.15 10.43 -9.85
CA ARG A 5 -7.16 9.70 -9.12
C ARG A 5 -7.97 8.80 -10.05
N GLY A 6 -7.98 7.50 -9.76
CA GLY A 6 -8.73 6.52 -10.51
C GLY A 6 -8.37 6.38 -12.00
N MET A 7 -7.18 6.86 -12.43
CA MET A 7 -6.82 6.94 -13.85
C MET A 7 -6.92 5.60 -14.59
N PHE A 8 -6.59 4.48 -13.93
CA PHE A 8 -6.71 3.13 -14.48
C PHE A 8 -7.76 2.29 -13.75
N ARG A 9 -8.72 2.95 -13.09
CA ARG A 9 -9.76 2.24 -12.34
C ARG A 9 -10.52 1.28 -13.26
N ASP A 10 -10.75 0.05 -12.75
CA ASP A 10 -11.46 -1.03 -13.42
C ASP A 10 -10.85 -1.47 -14.78
N CYS A 11 -9.57 -1.13 -15.03
CA CYS A 11 -8.83 -1.66 -16.17
C CYS A 11 -8.49 -3.14 -15.95
N SER A 12 -9.48 -4.02 -16.03
CA SER A 12 -9.36 -5.43 -15.67
C SER A 12 -8.40 -6.24 -16.54
N ALA A 13 -8.07 -5.76 -17.74
CA ALA A 13 -7.10 -6.38 -18.65
C ALA A 13 -5.64 -5.88 -18.44
N LEU A 14 -5.44 -4.88 -17.58
CA LEU A 14 -4.11 -4.33 -17.32
C LEU A 14 -3.28 -5.34 -16.50
N THR A 15 -2.18 -5.84 -17.08
CA THR A 15 -1.29 -6.80 -16.43
C THR A 15 -0.05 -6.15 -15.84
N LYS A 16 0.39 -5.01 -16.38
CA LYS A 16 1.54 -4.25 -15.95
C LYS A 16 1.22 -2.77 -15.88
N ALA A 17 1.55 -2.14 -14.76
CA ALA A 17 1.37 -0.70 -14.56
C ALA A 17 2.44 0.14 -15.29
N PRO A 18 2.13 1.38 -15.67
CA PRO A 18 3.14 2.34 -16.12
C PRO A 18 4.08 2.74 -14.97
N GLU A 19 5.23 3.31 -15.30
CA GLU A 19 6.13 3.91 -14.32
C GLU A 19 5.50 5.15 -13.65
N LEU A 20 5.69 5.27 -12.34
CA LEU A 20 5.20 6.39 -11.52
C LEU A 20 6.39 7.06 -10.81
N PRO A 21 7.07 8.01 -11.48
CA PRO A 21 8.35 8.54 -11.00
C PRO A 21 8.23 9.61 -9.90
N ALA A 22 7.02 9.97 -9.47
CA ALA A 22 6.83 11.04 -8.48
C ALA A 22 7.47 10.69 -7.13
N THR A 23 8.31 11.58 -6.62
CA THR A 23 9.01 11.46 -5.32
C THR A 23 8.33 12.26 -4.21
N THR A 24 7.44 13.17 -4.56
CA THR A 24 6.62 13.98 -3.65
C THR A 24 5.17 13.88 -4.07
N MET A 25 4.29 13.64 -3.12
CA MET A 25 2.87 13.41 -3.38
C MET A 25 2.03 14.65 -3.08
N ALA A 26 1.01 14.87 -3.91
CA ALA A 26 -0.11 15.77 -3.61
C ALA A 26 -1.27 14.99 -2.99
N GLU A 27 -2.19 15.70 -2.34
CA GLU A 27 -3.39 15.11 -1.74
C GLU A 27 -4.18 14.31 -2.79
N ALA A 28 -4.56 13.08 -2.41
CA ALA A 28 -5.31 12.12 -3.22
C ALA A 28 -4.76 11.86 -4.64
N CYS A 29 -3.47 12.16 -4.90
CA CYS A 29 -2.88 12.13 -6.26
C CYS A 29 -3.03 10.77 -6.95
N TYR A 30 -2.83 9.67 -6.24
CA TYR A 30 -2.98 8.30 -6.77
C TYR A 30 -4.10 7.51 -6.09
N ASP A 31 -5.08 8.20 -5.47
CA ASP A 31 -6.25 7.56 -4.85
C ASP A 31 -6.97 6.68 -5.89
N GLY A 32 -7.11 5.40 -5.58
CA GLY A 32 -7.79 4.41 -6.42
C GLY A 32 -7.22 4.24 -7.82
N MET A 33 -5.99 4.65 -8.09
CA MET A 33 -5.41 4.68 -9.45
C MET A 33 -5.53 3.34 -10.18
N PHE A 34 -5.29 2.22 -9.50
CA PHE A 34 -5.41 0.86 -10.05
C PHE A 34 -6.55 0.05 -9.42
N TYR A 35 -7.51 0.71 -8.81
CA TYR A 35 -8.67 0.03 -8.22
C TYR A 35 -9.36 -0.86 -9.25
N GLY A 36 -9.59 -2.13 -8.92
CA GLY A 36 -10.25 -3.08 -9.82
C GLY A 36 -9.41 -3.60 -10.99
N CYS A 37 -8.10 -3.31 -11.03
CA CYS A 37 -7.19 -3.90 -12.02
C CYS A 37 -6.92 -5.37 -11.68
N SER A 38 -7.92 -6.23 -11.90
CA SER A 38 -7.93 -7.62 -11.43
C SER A 38 -6.85 -8.52 -12.03
N SER A 39 -6.29 -8.17 -13.18
CA SER A 39 -5.22 -8.90 -13.86
C SER A 39 -3.80 -8.34 -13.57
N LEU A 40 -3.70 -7.27 -12.78
CA LEU A 40 -2.42 -6.67 -12.44
C LEU A 40 -1.59 -7.61 -11.56
N THR A 41 -0.46 -8.10 -12.07
CA THR A 41 0.43 -9.04 -11.37
C THR A 41 1.62 -8.36 -10.71
N GLU A 42 2.06 -7.23 -11.27
CA GLU A 42 3.19 -6.45 -10.78
C GLU A 42 2.78 -5.00 -10.54
N ALA A 43 3.01 -4.51 -9.32
CA ALA A 43 2.81 -3.11 -8.98
C ALA A 43 3.96 -2.24 -9.54
N PRO A 44 3.71 -0.96 -9.88
CA PRO A 44 4.77 -0.02 -10.22
C PRO A 44 5.60 0.30 -8.97
N ALA A 45 6.85 0.76 -9.15
CA ALA A 45 7.60 1.35 -8.06
C ALA A 45 6.90 2.64 -7.57
N LEU A 46 6.92 2.86 -6.24
CA LEU A 46 6.37 4.05 -5.58
C LEU A 46 7.51 4.74 -4.80
N PRO A 47 8.33 5.57 -5.46
CA PRO A 47 9.56 6.09 -4.86
C PRO A 47 9.32 7.25 -3.88
N ALA A 48 8.09 7.72 -3.69
CA ALA A 48 7.81 8.88 -2.85
C ALA A 48 8.11 8.62 -1.37
N GLU A 49 8.96 9.47 -0.80
CA GLU A 49 9.29 9.51 0.63
C GLU A 49 8.49 10.58 1.38
N GLU A 50 7.94 11.56 0.67
CA GLU A 50 7.05 12.59 1.21
C GLU A 50 5.62 12.33 0.75
N LEU A 51 4.77 11.98 1.71
CA LEU A 51 3.36 11.65 1.44
C LEU A 51 2.45 12.84 1.74
N ALA A 52 1.31 12.87 1.05
CA ALA A 52 0.17 13.73 1.36
C ALA A 52 -1.03 12.90 1.83
N GLU A 53 -2.06 13.55 2.36
CA GLU A 53 -3.28 12.87 2.79
C GLU A 53 -3.93 12.10 1.63
N PHE A 54 -4.42 10.90 1.90
CA PHE A 54 -5.08 10.00 0.94
C PHE A 54 -4.27 9.64 -0.33
N CYS A 55 -2.96 9.98 -0.41
CA CYS A 55 -2.20 9.89 -1.66
C CYS A 55 -2.20 8.50 -2.32
N TYR A 56 -2.26 7.42 -1.55
CA TYR A 56 -2.34 6.03 -2.04
C TYR A 56 -3.58 5.28 -1.53
N ALA A 57 -4.59 6.01 -1.04
CA ALA A 57 -5.83 5.39 -0.60
C ALA A 57 -6.45 4.57 -1.73
N TYR A 58 -6.93 3.36 -1.45
CA TYR A 58 -7.59 2.45 -2.41
C TYR A 58 -6.74 2.06 -3.64
N MET A 59 -5.45 2.42 -3.71
CA MET A 59 -4.66 2.36 -4.95
C MET A 59 -4.70 1.01 -5.65
N PHE A 60 -4.57 -0.10 -4.91
CA PHE A 60 -4.61 -1.47 -5.44
C PHE A 60 -5.81 -2.27 -4.94
N ARG A 61 -6.86 -1.60 -4.48
CA ARG A 61 -8.06 -2.29 -4.04
C ARG A 61 -8.61 -3.18 -5.17
N ASP A 62 -9.01 -4.42 -4.82
CA ASP A 62 -9.54 -5.43 -5.75
C ASP A 62 -8.56 -5.83 -6.88
N CYS A 63 -7.24 -5.65 -6.68
CA CYS A 63 -6.21 -6.21 -7.55
C CYS A 63 -5.96 -7.68 -7.17
N TYR A 64 -6.84 -8.57 -7.60
CA TYR A 64 -6.88 -9.96 -7.16
C TYR A 64 -5.62 -10.76 -7.51
N SER A 65 -4.90 -10.41 -8.58
CA SER A 65 -3.71 -11.12 -9.07
C SER A 65 -2.39 -10.57 -8.53
N LEU A 66 -2.42 -9.48 -7.76
CA LEU A 66 -1.21 -8.86 -7.22
C LEU A 66 -0.59 -9.75 -6.12
N THR A 67 0.69 -10.14 -6.28
CA THR A 67 1.36 -11.06 -5.36
C THR A 67 2.29 -10.39 -4.37
N ALA A 68 2.82 -9.21 -4.70
CA ALA A 68 3.68 -8.42 -3.82
C ALA A 68 3.34 -6.93 -3.94
N SER A 69 3.47 -6.19 -2.81
CA SER A 69 3.37 -4.75 -2.84
C SER A 69 4.61 -4.13 -3.49
N PRO A 70 4.53 -2.89 -4.00
CA PRO A 70 5.74 -2.09 -4.16
C PRO A 70 6.40 -1.86 -2.80
N VAL A 71 7.67 -1.46 -2.79
CA VAL A 71 8.27 -0.90 -1.57
C VAL A 71 7.58 0.43 -1.25
N LEU A 72 7.16 0.59 0.01
CA LEU A 72 6.58 1.83 0.55
C LEU A 72 7.67 2.51 1.39
N PRO A 73 8.49 3.40 0.79
CA PRO A 73 9.73 3.88 1.42
C PRO A 73 9.53 5.00 2.43
N ALA A 74 8.38 5.67 2.41
CA ALA A 74 8.13 6.86 3.21
C ALA A 74 8.34 6.60 4.71
N PRO A 75 9.24 7.35 5.38
CA PRO A 75 9.50 7.18 6.81
C PRO A 75 8.39 7.74 7.69
N LYS A 76 7.65 8.73 7.19
CA LYS A 76 6.53 9.38 7.91
C LYS A 76 5.23 9.15 7.17
N LEU A 77 4.19 8.81 7.93
CA LEU A 77 2.85 8.60 7.40
C LEU A 77 1.99 9.85 7.58
N THR A 78 1.04 10.03 6.66
CA THR A 78 0.05 11.08 6.68
C THR A 78 -1.35 10.47 6.77
N ARG A 79 -2.35 11.28 7.09
CA ARG A 79 -3.73 10.83 7.29
C ARG A 79 -4.21 9.99 6.09
N SER A 80 -4.69 8.78 6.39
CA SER A 80 -5.31 7.85 5.43
C SER A 80 -4.45 7.52 4.20
N CYS A 81 -3.11 7.71 4.26
CA CYS A 81 -2.23 7.53 3.10
C CYS A 81 -2.29 6.13 2.50
N TYR A 82 -2.49 5.08 3.30
CA TYR A 82 -2.60 3.68 2.86
C TYR A 82 -3.99 3.06 3.14
N MET A 83 -5.01 3.90 3.39
CA MET A 83 -6.37 3.41 3.67
C MET A 83 -6.85 2.51 2.53
N ARG A 84 -7.24 1.28 2.86
CA ARG A 84 -7.74 0.25 1.91
C ARG A 84 -6.86 0.01 0.69
N MET A 85 -5.53 0.29 0.79
CA MET A 85 -4.61 0.21 -0.34
C MET A 85 -4.58 -1.16 -0.98
N PHE A 86 -4.59 -2.23 -0.17
CA PHE A 86 -4.55 -3.64 -0.61
C PHE A 86 -5.83 -4.41 -0.25
N TYR A 87 -6.94 -3.71 -0.08
CA TYR A 87 -8.23 -4.34 0.22
C TYR A 87 -8.58 -5.35 -0.87
N ASP A 88 -8.93 -6.60 -0.48
CA ASP A 88 -9.22 -7.72 -1.38
C ASP A 88 -8.10 -8.10 -2.39
N CYS A 89 -6.83 -7.75 -2.12
CA CYS A 89 -5.69 -8.30 -2.87
C CYS A 89 -5.44 -9.76 -2.43
N ARG A 90 -6.26 -10.69 -2.89
CA ARG A 90 -6.37 -12.07 -2.36
C ARG A 90 -5.10 -12.90 -2.51
N GLU A 91 -4.31 -12.66 -3.56
CA GLU A 91 -3.05 -13.37 -3.85
C GLU A 91 -1.81 -12.67 -3.24
N LEU A 92 -1.99 -11.56 -2.53
CA LEU A 92 -0.88 -10.82 -1.96
C LEU A 92 -0.20 -11.64 -0.84
N LYS A 93 1.13 -11.83 -0.94
CA LYS A 93 1.95 -12.62 -0.02
C LYS A 93 3.06 -11.80 0.65
N LYS A 94 3.34 -10.61 0.16
CA LYS A 94 4.39 -9.75 0.69
C LYS A 94 4.02 -8.29 0.61
N ILE A 95 4.19 -7.58 1.73
CA ILE A 95 4.15 -6.11 1.79
C ILE A 95 5.48 -5.64 2.37
N THR A 96 6.08 -4.60 1.78
CA THR A 96 7.29 -3.95 2.30
C THR A 96 6.96 -2.51 2.61
N MET A 97 6.97 -2.15 3.91
CA MET A 97 6.61 -0.83 4.42
C MET A 97 7.68 -0.33 5.40
N LEU A 98 8.39 0.72 5.01
CA LEU A 98 9.61 1.18 5.68
C LEU A 98 9.38 2.41 6.58
N ALA A 99 8.15 2.70 6.94
CA ALA A 99 7.83 3.79 7.85
C ALA A 99 8.45 3.59 9.24
N THR A 100 8.91 4.68 9.83
CA THR A 100 9.32 4.74 11.25
C THR A 100 8.09 5.10 12.08
N ILE A 101 7.51 4.11 12.75
CA ILE A 101 6.30 4.30 13.54
C ILE A 101 6.55 3.76 14.94
N ASP A 102 6.62 4.64 15.91
CA ASP A 102 6.76 4.25 17.32
C ASP A 102 5.47 3.64 17.86
N SER A 103 4.32 4.16 17.39
CA SER A 103 3.00 3.56 17.64
C SER A 103 2.02 3.99 16.56
N ILE A 104 1.19 3.06 16.09
CA ILE A 104 0.15 3.36 15.12
C ILE A 104 -1.09 3.80 15.89
N SER A 105 -1.44 5.06 15.76
CA SER A 105 -2.71 5.59 16.26
C SER A 105 -3.81 5.38 15.23
N SER A 106 -4.85 4.65 15.60
CA SER A 106 -6.01 4.42 14.74
C SER A 106 -6.77 5.71 14.37
N GLN A 107 -6.56 6.79 15.14
CA GLN A 107 -7.27 8.06 14.90
C GLN A 107 -6.88 8.76 13.60
N TYR A 108 -5.70 8.47 13.04
CA TYR A 108 -5.25 9.04 11.76
C TYR A 108 -5.61 8.17 10.55
N GLY A 109 -6.10 6.95 10.78
CA GLY A 109 -6.58 6.04 9.74
C GLY A 109 -5.55 5.64 8.69
N TYR A 110 -4.24 5.68 9.00
CA TYR A 110 -3.16 5.35 8.04
C TYR A 110 -3.42 4.04 7.30
N PHE A 111 -3.85 3.01 8.05
CA PHE A 111 -4.03 1.64 7.59
C PHE A 111 -5.47 1.13 7.71
N THR A 112 -6.46 2.00 7.71
CA THR A 112 -7.87 1.56 7.80
C THR A 112 -8.16 0.51 6.72
N ASP A 113 -8.50 -0.71 7.15
CA ASP A 113 -8.82 -1.85 6.27
C ASP A 113 -7.77 -2.14 5.17
N TRP A 114 -6.50 -1.71 5.31
CA TRP A 114 -5.52 -1.73 4.22
C TRP A 114 -5.21 -3.12 3.67
N THR A 115 -5.33 -4.16 4.48
CA THR A 115 -5.08 -5.56 4.13
C THR A 115 -6.31 -6.46 4.26
N LYS A 116 -7.49 -5.88 4.43
CA LYS A 116 -8.73 -6.65 4.59
C LYS A 116 -9.02 -7.46 3.33
N GLY A 117 -9.42 -8.73 3.52
CA GLY A 117 -9.71 -9.65 2.42
C GLY A 117 -8.50 -10.39 1.85
N ILE A 118 -7.28 -10.11 2.35
CA ILE A 118 -6.10 -10.92 2.02
C ILE A 118 -6.20 -12.26 2.75
N ASN A 119 -5.98 -13.35 2.03
CA ASN A 119 -6.09 -14.70 2.54
C ASN A 119 -4.75 -15.45 2.50
N GLY A 120 -4.58 -16.38 3.44
CA GLY A 120 -3.41 -17.25 3.49
C GLY A 120 -2.22 -16.64 4.21
N GLU A 121 -1.06 -17.24 4.02
CA GLU A 121 0.19 -16.87 4.67
C GLU A 121 0.94 -15.82 3.87
N GLY A 122 1.68 -14.97 4.57
CA GLY A 122 2.47 -13.94 3.94
C GLY A 122 3.42 -13.27 4.94
N VAL A 123 4.14 -12.25 4.47
CA VAL A 123 5.10 -11.51 5.26
C VAL A 123 4.94 -10.00 5.10
N LEU A 124 4.93 -9.30 6.21
CA LEU A 124 5.10 -7.86 6.27
C LEU A 124 6.56 -7.55 6.60
N VAL A 125 7.27 -6.94 5.67
CA VAL A 125 8.65 -6.48 5.88
C VAL A 125 8.62 -5.03 6.35
N MET A 126 9.25 -4.77 7.48
CA MET A 126 9.30 -3.46 8.13
C MET A 126 10.74 -3.02 8.41
N ARG A 127 10.93 -1.73 8.60
CA ARG A 127 12.19 -1.18 9.13
C ARG A 127 12.40 -1.67 10.57
N ARG A 128 13.62 -2.05 10.92
CA ARG A 128 13.97 -2.39 12.31
C ARG A 128 13.74 -1.18 13.24
N GLY A 129 13.15 -1.44 14.41
CA GLY A 129 12.77 -0.40 15.37
C GLY A 129 11.40 0.23 15.11
N SER A 130 10.68 -0.21 14.07
CA SER A 130 9.27 0.15 13.88
C SER A 130 8.35 -0.84 14.59
N GLU A 131 7.20 -0.38 15.01
CA GLU A 131 6.15 -1.19 15.64
C GLU A 131 4.84 -1.06 14.88
N ILE A 132 4.11 -2.15 14.75
CA ILE A 132 2.77 -2.17 14.16
C ILE A 132 1.80 -2.91 15.08
N ASN A 133 0.58 -2.41 15.18
CA ASN A 133 -0.48 -3.15 15.84
C ASN A 133 -0.81 -4.41 15.05
N LEU A 134 -0.70 -5.57 15.70
CA LEU A 134 -0.94 -6.88 15.05
C LEU A 134 -2.35 -7.03 14.47
N GLY A 135 -3.34 -6.26 14.95
CA GLY A 135 -4.68 -6.21 14.36
C GLY A 135 -4.72 -5.56 12.96
N LEU A 136 -3.64 -4.93 12.51
CA LEU A 136 -3.52 -4.30 11.20
C LEU A 136 -2.83 -5.19 10.15
N ILE A 137 -2.35 -6.37 10.54
CA ILE A 137 -1.77 -7.35 9.61
C ILE A 137 -2.73 -8.51 9.36
N PRO A 138 -2.70 -9.14 8.19
CA PRO A 138 -3.57 -10.28 7.91
C PRO A 138 -3.31 -11.44 8.87
N TYR A 139 -4.35 -12.19 9.19
CA TYR A 139 -4.22 -13.43 9.95
C TYR A 139 -3.24 -14.40 9.26
N ARG A 140 -2.37 -15.02 10.04
CA ARG A 140 -1.29 -15.94 9.58
C ARG A 140 -0.12 -15.27 8.84
N TRP A 141 -0.04 -13.93 8.82
CA TRP A 141 1.14 -13.23 8.35
C TRP A 141 2.20 -13.11 9.45
N THR A 142 3.47 -13.14 9.06
CA THR A 142 4.62 -12.88 9.92
C THR A 142 5.18 -11.48 9.67
N VAL A 143 5.91 -10.94 10.64
CA VAL A 143 6.63 -9.67 10.47
C VAL A 143 8.12 -9.96 10.42
N GLU A 144 8.80 -9.45 9.41
CA GLU A 144 10.25 -9.46 9.28
C GLU A 144 10.79 -8.03 9.37
N TYR A 145 11.94 -7.86 10.00
CA TYR A 145 12.57 -6.55 10.17
C TYR A 145 13.88 -6.49 9.42
N ILE A 146 14.06 -5.41 8.64
CA ILE A 146 15.30 -5.12 7.91
C ILE A 146 15.93 -3.83 8.39
N ASP A 147 17.24 -3.75 8.28
CA ASP A 147 17.99 -2.51 8.49
C ASP A 147 17.88 -1.65 7.22
N VAL A 148 17.60 -0.38 7.40
CA VAL A 148 17.48 0.60 6.31
C VAL A 148 18.45 1.72 6.61
N GLU A 149 19.40 1.93 5.71
CA GLU A 149 20.41 3.00 5.80
C GLU A 149 19.78 4.40 5.66
#